data_030022be101bac2a1f3a752c214dfa4a
#
_entry.id   030022be101bac2a1f3a752c214dfa4a
#
_cell.length_a   1.000
_cell.length_b   1.000
_cell.length_c   1.000
_cell.angle_alpha   90.00
_cell.angle_beta   90.00
_cell.angle_gamma   90.00
#
_symmetry.space_group_name_H-M   'P 1'
#
loop_
_entity.id
_entity.type
_entity.pdbx_description
1 polymer ?
#
loop_
_entity_poly.entity_id
_entity_poly.type
_entity_poly.pdbx_seq_one_letter_code
_entity_poly.pdbx_strand_id
1 'polypeptide(L)'
;FIEVNAKRVEPSLHDLQAVPRSVRSVNNVTIDFMKTVLIDNKWANLKFINYTRGIGNRAYIIPYTKGGVTHYYSEKNFSLGELCILRLACALENIQNNSLVLIDEIEIALHPKAQINLLRKLKDIAAQKNLTIIFSTHSSTLIKSSDRSKILYLEQIGNTKKYSTLKNIYPAKILGEMAYDEELD
;
A
#
# COMPACT_ATOMS: atom_id res chain seq x y z
N PHE A 1 -11.36 -7.16 -3.64
CA PHE A 1 -10.09 -7.01 -4.35
C PHE A 1 -9.61 -5.56 -4.19
N ILE A 2 -8.40 -5.35 -3.73
CA ILE A 2 -7.80 -4.02 -3.64
C ILE A 2 -6.77 -3.91 -4.75
N GLU A 3 -7.10 -3.16 -5.81
CA GLU A 3 -6.11 -2.76 -6.79
C GLU A 3 -5.20 -1.69 -6.18
N VAL A 4 -3.94 -2.03 -5.98
CA VAL A 4 -2.91 -1.10 -5.51
C VAL A 4 -2.45 -0.16 -6.63
N ASN A 5 -2.85 -0.43 -7.87
CA ASN A 5 -2.50 0.38 -9.05
C ASN A 5 -3.25 1.73 -9.00
N ALA A 6 -2.62 2.69 -8.35
CA ALA A 6 -3.25 3.94 -7.95
C ALA A 6 -3.34 4.94 -9.10
N LYS A 7 -4.53 5.16 -9.64
CA LYS A 7 -4.82 6.35 -10.45
C LYS A 7 -4.56 7.60 -9.60
N ARG A 8 -3.70 8.49 -10.08
CA ARG A 8 -3.44 9.79 -9.44
C ARG A 8 -4.65 10.69 -9.62
N VAL A 9 -5.04 11.35 -8.54
CA VAL A 9 -5.95 12.48 -8.63
C VAL A 9 -5.09 13.73 -8.77
N GLU A 10 -5.16 14.41 -9.91
CA GLU A 10 -4.40 15.63 -10.16
C GLU A 10 -5.27 16.85 -9.88
N PRO A 11 -5.05 17.55 -8.73
CA PRO A 11 -5.72 18.81 -8.45
C PRO A 11 -5.30 19.87 -9.47
N SER A 12 -6.29 20.61 -10.00
CA SER A 12 -6.00 21.79 -10.82
C SER A 12 -5.43 22.92 -9.94
N LEU A 13 -4.76 23.89 -10.56
CA LEU A 13 -4.29 25.09 -9.84
C LEU A 13 -5.46 25.83 -9.15
N HIS A 14 -6.64 25.85 -9.77
CA HIS A 14 -7.82 26.46 -9.19
C HIS A 14 -8.29 25.72 -7.92
N ASP A 15 -8.25 24.37 -7.92
CA ASP A 15 -8.59 23.58 -6.73
C ASP A 15 -7.61 23.85 -5.59
N LEU A 16 -6.32 24.00 -5.90
CA LEU A 16 -5.29 24.32 -4.92
C LEU A 16 -5.39 25.76 -4.37
N GLN A 17 -5.88 26.72 -5.15
CA GLN A 17 -6.16 28.08 -4.70
C GLN A 17 -7.36 28.15 -3.74
N ALA A 18 -8.32 27.26 -3.89
CA ALA A 18 -9.48 27.13 -3.01
C ALA A 18 -9.21 26.35 -1.70
N VAL A 19 -8.01 25.76 -1.55
CA VAL A 19 -7.61 24.88 -0.43
C VAL A 19 -7.92 25.46 0.95
N PRO A 20 -7.66 26.76 1.27
CA PRO A 20 -7.88 27.27 2.64
C PRO A 20 -9.31 27.09 3.15
N ARG A 21 -10.29 26.95 2.29
CA ARG A 21 -11.72 26.87 2.64
C ARG A 21 -12.30 25.46 2.62
N SER A 22 -11.62 24.52 2.00
CA SER A 22 -12.14 23.16 1.72
C SER A 22 -11.32 22.02 2.33
N VAL A 23 -10.26 22.34 3.08
CA VAL A 23 -9.37 21.33 3.70
C VAL A 23 -10.10 20.58 4.81
N ARG A 24 -10.03 19.26 4.76
CA ARG A 24 -10.59 18.35 5.76
C ARG A 24 -9.52 17.45 6.36
N SER A 25 -9.73 17.05 7.60
CA SER A 25 -8.84 16.11 8.28
C SER A 25 -9.06 14.68 7.78
N VAL A 26 -7.95 13.96 7.61
CA VAL A 26 -7.96 12.51 7.36
C VAL A 26 -8.13 11.79 8.69
N ASN A 27 -8.70 10.59 8.66
CA ASN A 27 -8.86 9.76 9.84
C ASN A 27 -7.48 9.40 10.44
N ASN A 28 -7.41 9.42 11.76
CA ASN A 28 -6.18 9.10 12.49
C ASN A 28 -5.67 7.68 12.20
N VAL A 29 -6.55 6.72 11.89
CA VAL A 29 -6.17 5.35 11.51
C VAL A 29 -5.35 5.36 10.21
N THR A 30 -5.82 6.09 9.19
CA THR A 30 -5.09 6.25 7.92
C THR A 30 -3.77 7.01 8.12
N ILE A 31 -3.76 8.08 8.93
CA ILE A 31 -2.54 8.83 9.26
C ILE A 31 -1.52 7.93 9.95
N ASP A 32 -1.92 7.16 10.96
CA ASP A 32 -1.06 6.24 11.69
C ASP A 32 -0.51 5.13 10.78
N PHE A 33 -1.35 4.60 9.89
CA PHE A 33 -0.92 3.63 8.88
C PHE A 33 0.20 4.19 8.00
N MET A 34 -0.01 5.38 7.42
CA MET A 34 0.97 6.05 6.56
C MET A 34 2.29 6.31 7.26
N LYS A 35 2.23 6.88 8.48
CA LYS A 35 3.43 7.18 9.29
C LYS A 35 4.22 5.93 9.64
N THR A 36 3.52 4.88 10.06
CA THR A 36 4.14 3.63 10.51
C THR A 36 4.80 2.89 9.35
N VAL A 37 4.11 2.76 8.22
CA VAL A 37 4.61 2.02 7.07
C VAL A 37 5.76 2.76 6.38
N LEU A 38 5.58 4.04 6.10
CA LEU A 38 6.55 4.85 5.35
C LEU A 38 7.65 5.48 6.22
N ILE A 39 7.52 5.42 7.54
CA ILE A 39 8.50 5.96 8.52
C ILE A 39 8.79 7.45 8.28
N ASP A 40 7.76 8.21 7.97
CA ASP A 40 7.89 9.63 7.68
C ASP A 40 6.82 10.44 8.42
N ASN A 41 7.27 11.36 9.27
CA ASN A 41 6.38 12.18 10.08
C ASN A 41 5.60 13.23 9.28
N LYS A 42 5.94 13.50 8.01
CA LYS A 42 5.17 14.43 7.17
C LYS A 42 3.69 14.00 7.07
N TRP A 43 3.42 12.70 7.14
CA TRP A 43 2.08 12.12 7.06
C TRP A 43 1.17 12.50 8.24
N ALA A 44 1.72 13.00 9.37
CA ALA A 44 0.93 13.53 10.47
C ALA A 44 0.05 14.72 10.04
N ASN A 45 0.47 15.45 9.02
CA ASN A 45 -0.22 16.61 8.48
C ASN A 45 -1.10 16.28 7.27
N LEU A 46 -1.35 15.00 7.00
CA LEU A 46 -2.16 14.57 5.86
C LEU A 46 -3.59 15.13 5.98
N LYS A 47 -4.02 15.78 4.92
CA LYS A 47 -5.34 16.37 4.75
C LYS A 47 -5.91 15.95 3.40
N PHE A 48 -7.17 16.24 3.16
CA PHE A 48 -7.75 16.10 1.83
C PHE A 48 -8.66 17.27 1.50
N ILE A 49 -8.86 17.46 0.20
CA ILE A 49 -9.86 18.35 -0.38
C ILE A 49 -10.85 17.54 -1.21
N ASN A 50 -12.12 17.93 -1.18
CA ASN A 50 -13.10 17.34 -2.07
C ASN A 50 -13.07 18.08 -3.41
N TYR A 51 -12.99 17.33 -4.49
CA TYR A 51 -13.16 17.88 -5.83
C TYR A 51 -14.61 18.23 -6.09
N THR A 52 -14.82 19.38 -6.74
CA THR A 52 -16.15 19.80 -7.21
C THR A 52 -16.63 19.05 -8.44
N ARG A 53 -15.73 18.35 -9.14
CA ARG A 53 -16.02 17.57 -10.35
C ARG A 53 -15.74 16.10 -10.15
N GLY A 54 -16.79 15.33 -9.95
CA GLY A 54 -16.73 13.87 -9.81
C GLY A 54 -17.17 13.36 -8.45
N ILE A 55 -17.99 12.32 -8.44
CA ILE A 55 -18.53 11.72 -7.22
C ILE A 55 -17.39 11.04 -6.44
N GLY A 56 -17.17 11.46 -5.19
CA GLY A 56 -16.29 10.78 -4.24
C GLY A 56 -14.79 11.02 -4.41
N ASN A 57 -14.37 11.96 -5.25
CA ASN A 57 -12.96 12.23 -5.49
C ASN A 57 -12.35 13.10 -4.39
N ARG A 58 -11.56 12.48 -3.55
CA ARG A 58 -10.69 13.17 -2.58
C ARG A 58 -9.31 13.32 -3.18
N ALA A 59 -8.73 14.54 -3.12
CA ALA A 59 -7.31 14.75 -3.39
C ALA A 59 -6.60 14.95 -2.05
N TYR A 60 -5.55 14.17 -1.82
CA TYR A 60 -4.78 14.24 -0.60
C TYR A 60 -3.64 15.24 -0.73
N ILE A 61 -3.43 16.01 0.33
CA ILE A 61 -2.42 17.07 0.41
C ILE A 61 -1.75 17.07 1.78
N ILE A 62 -0.50 17.51 1.81
CA ILE A 62 0.25 17.73 3.04
C ILE A 62 0.66 19.21 3.06
N PRO A 63 0.10 20.04 3.95
CA PRO A 63 0.55 21.42 4.11
C PRO A 63 1.92 21.46 4.79
N TYR A 64 2.78 22.36 4.31
CA TYR A 64 4.05 22.69 4.95
C TYR A 64 4.34 24.17 4.81
N THR A 65 5.11 24.74 5.75
CA THR A 65 5.45 26.16 5.74
C THR A 65 6.89 26.37 5.30
N LYS A 66 7.10 27.26 4.33
CA LYS A 66 8.41 27.68 3.88
C LYS A 66 8.40 29.20 3.69
N GLY A 67 9.34 29.92 4.35
CA GLY A 67 9.41 31.37 4.27
C GLY A 67 8.14 32.11 4.74
N GLY A 68 7.42 31.59 5.74
CA GLY A 68 6.16 32.17 6.24
C GLY A 68 4.93 31.92 5.32
N VAL A 69 5.12 31.24 4.18
CA VAL A 69 4.05 30.91 3.23
C VAL A 69 3.69 29.42 3.34
N THR A 70 2.39 29.10 3.34
CA THR A 70 1.90 27.73 3.32
C THR A 70 1.94 27.19 1.90
N HIS A 71 2.62 26.08 1.73
CA HIS A 71 2.70 25.30 0.50
C HIS A 71 2.02 23.94 0.71
N TYR A 72 1.70 23.26 -0.39
CA TYR A 72 1.03 21.97 -0.36
C TYR A 72 1.79 20.95 -1.20
N TYR A 73 2.18 19.85 -0.57
CA TYR A 73 2.64 18.64 -1.23
C TYR A 73 1.41 17.78 -1.55
N SER A 74 1.06 17.66 -2.81
CA SER A 74 -0.18 17.00 -3.26
C SER A 74 0.09 15.62 -3.85
N GLU A 75 -0.96 14.84 -4.06
CA GLU A 75 -0.88 13.52 -4.71
C GLU A 75 -0.12 13.53 -6.04
N LYS A 76 -0.10 14.66 -6.75
CA LYS A 76 0.68 14.83 -7.98
C LYS A 76 2.17 14.52 -7.77
N ASN A 77 2.68 14.85 -6.58
CA ASN A 77 4.10 14.71 -6.22
C ASN A 77 4.37 13.46 -5.36
N PHE A 78 3.35 12.73 -4.94
CA PHE A 78 3.54 11.49 -4.18
C PHE A 78 4.24 10.44 -5.07
N SER A 79 5.18 9.72 -4.50
CA SER A 79 5.76 8.55 -5.17
C SER A 79 4.70 7.47 -5.39
N LEU A 80 4.96 6.53 -6.27
CA LEU A 80 4.06 5.40 -6.51
C LEU A 80 3.81 4.61 -5.21
N GLY A 81 4.87 4.30 -4.45
CA GLY A 81 4.74 3.60 -3.17
C GLY A 81 3.91 4.37 -2.14
N GLU A 82 4.07 5.70 -2.05
CA GLU A 82 3.25 6.55 -1.18
C GLU A 82 1.76 6.50 -1.56
N LEU A 83 1.45 6.53 -2.85
CA LEU A 83 0.08 6.40 -3.35
C LEU A 83 -0.52 5.03 -3.06
N CYS A 84 0.24 3.96 -3.32
CA CYS A 84 -0.20 2.59 -3.07
C CYS A 84 -0.55 2.39 -1.59
N ILE A 85 0.33 2.84 -0.69
CA ILE A 85 0.09 2.74 0.76
C ILE A 85 -1.10 3.59 1.20
N LEU A 86 -1.28 4.79 0.64
CA LEU A 86 -2.44 5.63 0.94
C LEU A 86 -3.75 4.96 0.50
N ARG A 87 -3.82 4.42 -0.72
CA ARG A 87 -5.00 3.71 -1.21
C ARG A 87 -5.33 2.48 -0.38
N LEU A 88 -4.30 1.70 -0.02
CA LEU A 88 -4.45 0.55 0.85
C LEU A 88 -4.96 0.96 2.24
N ALA A 89 -4.40 2.01 2.84
CA ALA A 89 -4.86 2.53 4.14
C ALA A 89 -6.33 2.93 4.11
N CYS A 90 -6.75 3.68 3.08
CA CYS A 90 -8.14 4.10 2.91
C CYS A 90 -9.09 2.90 2.69
N ALA A 91 -8.66 1.89 1.95
CA ALA A 91 -9.45 0.68 1.74
C ALA A 91 -9.63 -0.10 3.04
N LEU A 92 -8.54 -0.31 3.80
CA LEU A 92 -8.57 -1.03 5.08
C LEU A 92 -9.34 -0.29 6.18
N GLU A 93 -9.37 1.05 6.16
CA GLU A 93 -10.18 1.86 7.06
C GLU A 93 -11.67 1.48 6.96
N ASN A 94 -12.17 1.34 5.73
CA ASN A 94 -13.59 1.13 5.45
C ASN A 94 -13.99 -0.35 5.38
N ILE A 95 -13.05 -1.29 5.55
CA ILE A 95 -13.35 -2.71 5.45
C ILE A 95 -14.12 -3.19 6.68
N GLN A 96 -15.11 -4.03 6.45
CA GLN A 96 -15.90 -4.64 7.54
C GLN A 96 -15.09 -5.72 8.27
N ASN A 97 -15.41 -5.94 9.54
CA ASN A 97 -14.83 -7.05 10.29
C ASN A 97 -15.19 -8.40 9.66
N ASN A 98 -14.38 -9.41 9.89
CA ASN A 98 -14.55 -10.77 9.37
C ASN A 98 -14.52 -10.87 7.83
N SER A 99 -13.85 -9.93 7.16
CA SER A 99 -13.73 -9.89 5.69
C SER A 99 -12.50 -10.63 5.19
N LEU A 100 -12.59 -11.11 3.94
CA LEU A 100 -11.46 -11.57 3.14
C LEU A 100 -10.91 -10.41 2.32
N VAL A 101 -9.61 -10.17 2.41
CA VAL A 101 -8.88 -9.15 1.66
C VAL A 101 -7.90 -9.81 0.71
N LEU A 102 -7.98 -9.48 -0.56
CA LEU A 102 -7.05 -9.95 -1.58
C LEU A 102 -6.25 -8.75 -2.09
N ILE A 103 -4.91 -8.85 -2.08
CA ILE A 103 -3.99 -7.79 -2.52
C ILE A 103 -3.01 -8.40 -3.51
N ASP A 104 -2.86 -7.78 -4.66
CA ASP A 104 -1.90 -8.20 -5.66
C ASP A 104 -0.62 -7.35 -5.56
N GLU A 105 0.54 -8.00 -5.67
CA GLU A 105 1.87 -7.38 -5.64
C GLU A 105 2.04 -6.32 -4.54
N ILE A 106 1.89 -6.75 -3.31
CA ILE A 106 1.83 -5.86 -2.13
C ILE A 106 3.09 -4.98 -1.95
N GLU A 107 4.21 -5.39 -2.53
CA GLU A 107 5.49 -4.69 -2.46
C GLU A 107 5.69 -3.58 -3.47
N ILE A 108 4.79 -3.37 -4.42
CA ILE A 108 4.98 -2.41 -5.53
C ILE A 108 5.54 -1.08 -5.04
N ALA A 109 6.71 -0.69 -5.59
CA ALA A 109 7.39 0.57 -5.35
C ALA A 109 7.72 0.86 -3.86
N LEU A 110 7.80 -0.18 -3.01
CA LEU A 110 8.14 -0.05 -1.60
C LEU A 110 9.58 -0.44 -1.31
N HIS A 111 10.29 0.43 -0.57
CA HIS A 111 11.59 0.08 -0.01
C HIS A 111 11.47 -1.11 0.99
N PRO A 112 12.45 -2.02 1.08
CA PRO A 112 12.39 -3.22 1.94
C PRO A 112 11.93 -2.95 3.38
N LYS A 113 12.40 -1.87 4.00
CA LYS A 113 11.98 -1.49 5.36
C LYS A 113 10.48 -1.17 5.44
N ALA A 114 9.94 -0.49 4.44
CA ALA A 114 8.50 -0.19 4.36
C ALA A 114 7.67 -1.46 4.16
N GLN A 115 8.16 -2.43 3.39
CA GLN A 115 7.51 -3.74 3.20
C GLN A 115 7.38 -4.50 4.53
N ILE A 116 8.44 -4.52 5.35
CA ILE A 116 8.41 -5.17 6.68
C ILE A 116 7.39 -4.48 7.59
N ASN A 117 7.37 -3.15 7.61
CA ASN A 117 6.42 -2.40 8.43
C ASN A 117 4.98 -2.60 7.94
N LEU A 118 4.77 -2.64 6.64
CA LEU A 118 3.48 -2.96 6.04
C LEU A 118 3.00 -4.33 6.50
N LEU A 119 3.85 -5.36 6.40
CA LEU A 119 3.50 -6.70 6.85
C LEU A 119 3.09 -6.75 8.33
N ARG A 120 3.82 -6.03 9.20
CA ARG A 120 3.48 -5.93 10.63
C ARG A 120 2.14 -5.24 10.82
N LYS A 121 1.94 -4.09 10.17
CA LYS A 121 0.70 -3.32 10.30
C LYS A 121 -0.52 -4.09 9.78
N LEU A 122 -0.37 -4.87 8.71
CA LEU A 122 -1.42 -5.75 8.20
C LEU A 122 -1.76 -6.87 9.19
N LYS A 123 -0.77 -7.47 9.86
CA LYS A 123 -1.00 -8.47 10.92
C LYS A 123 -1.80 -7.87 12.07
N ASP A 124 -1.47 -6.64 12.50
CA ASP A 124 -2.19 -5.95 13.58
C ASP A 124 -3.65 -5.67 13.19
N ILE A 125 -3.89 -5.14 11.99
CA ILE A 125 -5.25 -4.85 11.50
C ILE A 125 -6.05 -6.14 11.30
N ALA A 126 -5.41 -7.19 10.77
CA ALA A 126 -6.06 -8.48 10.61
C ALA A 126 -6.52 -9.06 11.95
N ALA A 127 -5.69 -8.96 12.99
CA ALA A 127 -6.07 -9.38 14.33
C ALA A 127 -7.20 -8.51 14.92
N GLN A 128 -7.13 -7.18 14.77
CA GLN A 128 -8.13 -6.25 15.32
C GLN A 128 -9.51 -6.39 14.68
N LYS A 129 -9.56 -6.59 13.36
CA LYS A 129 -10.80 -6.67 12.59
C LYS A 129 -11.21 -8.11 12.23
N ASN A 130 -10.46 -9.11 12.70
CA ASN A 130 -10.63 -10.53 12.33
C ASN A 130 -10.66 -10.73 10.81
N LEU A 131 -9.67 -10.17 10.10
CA LEU A 131 -9.58 -10.30 8.65
C LEU A 131 -8.75 -11.52 8.25
N THR A 132 -9.10 -12.12 7.13
CA THR A 132 -8.20 -13.00 6.37
C THR A 132 -7.59 -12.18 5.24
N ILE A 133 -6.26 -11.99 5.26
CA ILE A 133 -5.54 -11.24 4.23
C ILE A 133 -4.70 -12.23 3.43
N ILE A 134 -4.91 -12.26 2.11
CA ILE A 134 -4.12 -13.02 1.15
C ILE A 134 -3.50 -12.02 0.17
N PHE A 135 -2.20 -12.10 -0.04
CA PHE A 135 -1.52 -11.24 -1.00
C PHE A 135 -0.51 -12.03 -1.84
N SER A 136 -0.32 -11.58 -3.08
CA SER A 136 0.79 -12.03 -3.92
C SER A 136 2.04 -11.18 -3.66
N THR A 137 3.22 -11.75 -3.86
CA THR A 137 4.49 -11.04 -3.73
C THR A 137 5.62 -11.75 -4.47
N HIS A 138 6.49 -10.96 -5.10
CA HIS A 138 7.81 -11.38 -5.61
C HIS A 138 8.95 -10.86 -4.71
N SER A 139 8.65 -10.24 -3.57
CA SER A 139 9.66 -9.65 -2.69
C SER A 139 10.38 -10.69 -1.85
N SER A 140 11.68 -10.81 -2.04
CA SER A 140 12.56 -11.59 -1.18
C SER A 140 12.51 -11.14 0.29
N THR A 141 12.27 -9.86 0.53
CA THR A 141 12.12 -9.28 1.88
C THR A 141 10.88 -9.80 2.57
N LEU A 142 9.72 -9.81 1.89
CA LEU A 142 8.47 -10.31 2.45
C LEU A 142 8.50 -11.82 2.64
N ILE A 143 9.04 -12.57 1.67
CA ILE A 143 9.20 -14.03 1.75
C ILE A 143 10.05 -14.41 2.98
N LYS A 144 11.20 -13.76 3.20
CA LYS A 144 12.07 -13.99 4.35
C LYS A 144 11.44 -13.60 5.69
N SER A 145 10.56 -12.58 5.67
CA SER A 145 9.90 -12.05 6.88
C SER A 145 8.58 -12.74 7.22
N SER A 146 8.13 -13.66 6.37
CA SER A 146 6.89 -14.40 6.56
C SER A 146 7.15 -15.75 7.24
N ASP A 147 6.17 -16.18 8.05
CA ASP A 147 6.17 -17.54 8.57
C ASP A 147 5.92 -18.52 7.41
N ARG A 148 6.77 -19.54 7.28
CA ARG A 148 6.65 -20.56 6.23
C ARG A 148 5.27 -21.24 6.19
N SER A 149 4.62 -21.38 7.35
CA SER A 149 3.26 -21.96 7.45
C SER A 149 2.19 -21.09 6.77
N LYS A 150 2.51 -19.83 6.52
CA LYS A 150 1.64 -18.83 5.86
C LYS A 150 1.98 -18.65 4.39
N ILE A 151 3.03 -19.27 3.88
CA ILE A 151 3.45 -19.16 2.50
C ILE A 151 2.79 -20.26 1.67
N LEU A 152 2.16 -19.85 0.57
CA LEU A 152 1.68 -20.72 -0.51
C LEU A 152 2.53 -20.41 -1.74
N TYR A 153 3.30 -21.38 -2.20
CA TYR A 153 4.10 -21.24 -3.42
C TYR A 153 3.36 -21.88 -4.59
N LEU A 154 3.22 -21.14 -5.69
CA LEU A 154 2.63 -21.61 -6.93
C LEU A 154 3.73 -22.03 -7.89
N GLU A 155 3.89 -23.31 -8.13
CA GLU A 155 4.87 -23.89 -9.04
C GLU A 155 4.19 -24.31 -10.34
N GLN A 156 4.74 -23.86 -11.48
CA GLN A 156 4.25 -24.28 -12.77
C GLN A 156 4.67 -25.72 -13.07
N ILE A 157 3.73 -26.55 -13.53
CA ILE A 157 4.00 -27.96 -13.86
C ILE A 157 4.54 -28.07 -15.27
N GLY A 158 5.86 -28.14 -15.41
CA GLY A 158 6.56 -28.20 -16.71
C GLY A 158 6.11 -27.06 -17.62
N ASN A 159 6.08 -27.29 -18.93
CA ASN A 159 5.63 -26.29 -19.92
C ASN A 159 4.11 -26.21 -20.06
N THR A 160 3.35 -26.56 -19.02
CA THR A 160 1.88 -26.54 -19.05
C THR A 160 1.35 -25.25 -18.42
N LYS A 161 0.08 -24.91 -18.71
CA LYS A 161 -0.63 -23.82 -18.01
C LYS A 161 -1.23 -24.27 -16.65
N LYS A 162 -0.71 -25.36 -16.08
CA LYS A 162 -1.16 -25.89 -14.79
C LYS A 162 -0.16 -25.52 -13.69
N TYR A 163 -0.68 -25.24 -12.52
CA TYR A 163 0.10 -24.90 -11.34
C TYR A 163 -0.20 -25.88 -10.21
N SER A 164 0.82 -26.25 -9.45
CA SER A 164 0.69 -26.92 -8.17
C SER A 164 0.87 -25.92 -7.04
N THR A 165 0.26 -26.21 -5.88
CA THR A 165 0.42 -25.38 -4.68
C THR A 165 1.23 -26.12 -3.67
N LEU A 166 2.39 -25.58 -3.29
CA LEU A 166 3.26 -26.12 -2.27
C LEU A 166 3.13 -25.31 -0.98
N LYS A 167 3.07 -26.01 0.16
CA LYS A 167 2.92 -25.42 1.50
C LYS A 167 4.14 -25.73 2.37
N ASN A 168 4.38 -24.91 3.39
CA ASN A 168 5.47 -25.12 4.36
C ASN A 168 6.87 -25.14 3.73
N ILE A 169 7.07 -24.47 2.60
CA ILE A 169 8.35 -24.41 1.92
C ILE A 169 9.30 -23.47 2.65
N TYR A 170 10.57 -23.82 2.65
CA TYR A 170 11.60 -22.93 3.17
C TYR A 170 11.80 -21.74 2.20
N PRO A 171 11.86 -20.50 2.74
CA PRO A 171 12.11 -19.30 1.93
C PRO A 171 13.33 -19.42 1.00
N ALA A 172 14.38 -20.10 1.45
CA ALA A 172 15.59 -20.30 0.66
C ALA A 172 15.35 -21.09 -0.66
N LYS A 173 14.42 -22.07 -0.66
CA LYS A 173 14.05 -22.79 -1.88
C LYS A 173 13.34 -21.86 -2.87
N ILE A 174 12.34 -21.10 -2.40
CA ILE A 174 11.59 -20.16 -3.22
C ILE A 174 12.53 -19.12 -3.86
N LEU A 175 13.45 -18.57 -3.05
CA LEU A 175 14.39 -17.55 -3.53
C LEU A 175 15.41 -18.11 -4.53
N GLY A 176 15.79 -19.39 -4.38
CA GLY A 176 16.65 -20.06 -5.35
C GLY A 176 15.97 -20.24 -6.70
N GLU A 177 14.68 -20.60 -6.73
CA GLU A 177 13.90 -20.73 -7.94
C GLU A 177 13.65 -19.38 -8.63
N MET A 178 13.29 -18.35 -7.84
CA MET A 178 13.13 -16.99 -8.39
C MET A 178 14.41 -16.43 -9.02
N ALA A 179 15.58 -16.67 -8.38
CA ALA A 179 16.85 -16.21 -8.93
C ALA A 179 17.24 -16.98 -10.23
N TYR A 180 16.82 -18.25 -10.35
CA TYR A 180 17.08 -19.05 -11.54
C TYR A 180 16.21 -18.59 -12.74
N ASP A 181 14.98 -18.20 -12.50
CA ASP A 181 14.08 -17.68 -13.53
C ASP A 181 14.55 -16.32 -14.08
N GLU A 182 15.15 -15.46 -13.22
CA GLU A 182 15.72 -14.16 -13.62
C GLU A 182 16.99 -14.29 -14.50
N GLU A 183 17.72 -15.44 -14.43
CA GLU A 183 18.91 -15.67 -15.29
C GLU A 183 18.57 -16.22 -16.68
N LEU A 184 17.31 -16.59 -16.93
CA LEU A 184 16.86 -17.20 -18.20
C LEU A 184 16.11 -16.22 -19.12
N ASP A 185 15.82 -15.00 -18.69
CA ASP A 185 15.21 -13.89 -19.44
C ASP A 185 16.30 -12.88 -19.92
#